data_caba3db1c637d5112d0f2fda7d367206
#
_entry.id   caba3db1c637d5112d0f2fda7d367206
#
_cell.length_a   1.000
_cell.length_b   1.000
_cell.length_c   1.000
_cell.angle_alpha   90.00
_cell.angle_beta   90.00
_cell.angle_gamma   90.00
#
_symmetry.space_group_name_H-M   'P 1'
#
loop_
_entity.id
_entity.type
_entity.pdbx_description
1 polymer ?
#
loop_
_entity_poly.entity_id
_entity_poly.type
_entity_poly.pdbx_seq_one_letter_code
_entity_poly.pdbx_strand_id
1 'polypeptide(L)'
;ASQQFAMIPMNLMKNKKAGYIVTGQWAKKAYQEAKIYGEAIELASSADKTFSYIPDCSDLDIPDDCDYVYICENNTIYGTKYKTLPNTKGHTLVADVSSCFLSEPVDVMVSFTAAFRKILDRQVL
;
A
#
# COMPACT_ATOMS: atom_id res chain seq x y z
N ALA A 1 11.38 2.93 10.27
CA ALA A 1 10.43 3.16 9.17
C ALA A 1 10.44 2.04 8.15
N SER A 2 11.58 1.64 7.59
CA SER A 2 11.65 0.52 6.63
C SER A 2 11.20 -0.83 7.22
N GLN A 3 11.24 -1.00 8.53
CA GLN A 3 10.73 -2.19 9.22
C GLN A 3 9.23 -2.44 8.99
N GLN A 4 8.43 -1.40 8.70
CA GLN A 4 7.00 -1.56 8.40
C GLN A 4 6.77 -2.44 7.16
N PHE A 5 7.67 -2.38 6.19
CA PHE A 5 7.55 -3.21 4.98
C PHE A 5 7.66 -4.71 5.28
N ALA A 6 8.41 -5.07 6.33
CA ALA A 6 8.50 -6.44 6.86
C ALA A 6 7.35 -6.74 7.84
N MET A 7 7.02 -5.83 8.74
CA MET A 7 6.03 -6.06 9.80
C MET A 7 4.62 -6.28 9.24
N ILE A 8 4.25 -5.60 8.17
CA ILE A 8 2.94 -5.76 7.52
C ILE A 8 2.75 -7.20 7.03
N PRO A 9 3.59 -7.75 6.15
CA PRO A 9 3.43 -9.13 5.71
C PRO A 9 3.59 -10.14 6.85
N MET A 10 4.48 -9.92 7.81
CA MET A 10 4.63 -10.81 8.97
C MET A 10 3.35 -10.95 9.79
N ASN A 11 2.55 -9.89 9.91
CA ASN A 11 1.35 -9.88 10.74
C ASN A 11 0.06 -10.15 9.96
N LEU A 12 -0.03 -9.75 8.69
CA LEU A 12 -1.27 -9.77 7.91
C LEU A 12 -1.31 -10.87 6.86
N MET A 13 -0.17 -11.36 6.39
CA MET A 13 -0.09 -12.35 5.30
C MET A 13 -0.35 -13.78 5.81
N LYS A 14 -1.58 -14.06 6.24
CA LYS A 14 -1.99 -15.34 6.85
C LYS A 14 -2.07 -16.47 5.83
N ASN A 15 -2.65 -16.21 4.64
CA ASN A 15 -2.73 -17.14 3.52
C ASN A 15 -1.48 -17.09 2.62
N LYS A 16 -0.47 -16.34 3.05
CA LYS A 16 0.78 -16.15 2.32
C LYS A 16 0.63 -15.47 0.95
N LYS A 17 -0.44 -14.68 0.75
CA LYS A 17 -0.69 -13.97 -0.51
C LYS A 17 -1.18 -12.54 -0.25
N ALA A 18 -0.60 -11.56 -0.93
CA ALA A 18 -1.01 -10.15 -0.84
C ALA A 18 -0.85 -9.42 -2.17
N GLY A 19 -1.74 -8.47 -2.43
CA GLY A 19 -1.71 -7.62 -3.62
C GLY A 19 -1.02 -6.29 -3.35
N TYR A 20 -0.25 -5.81 -4.31
CA TYR A 20 0.48 -4.54 -4.24
C TYR A 20 0.20 -3.69 -5.46
N ILE A 21 -0.09 -2.41 -5.25
CA ILE A 21 -0.17 -1.42 -6.32
C ILE A 21 1.10 -0.57 -6.26
N VAL A 22 1.95 -0.71 -7.29
CA VAL A 22 3.31 -0.16 -7.29
C VAL A 22 3.35 1.16 -8.04
N THR A 23 3.20 2.26 -7.30
CA THR A 23 3.12 3.62 -7.84
C THR A 23 4.33 4.48 -7.52
N GLY A 24 5.40 3.91 -6.96
CA GLY A 24 6.62 4.62 -6.62
C GLY A 24 7.66 3.72 -5.98
N GLN A 25 8.80 4.32 -5.61
CA GLN A 25 9.94 3.58 -5.05
C GLN A 25 9.60 2.95 -3.68
N TRP A 26 8.81 3.61 -2.85
CA TRP A 26 8.45 3.06 -1.54
C TRP A 26 7.50 1.87 -1.68
N ALA A 27 6.49 1.97 -2.54
CA ALA A 27 5.61 0.85 -2.86
C ALA A 27 6.40 -0.33 -3.48
N LYS A 28 7.37 -0.05 -4.36
CA LYS A 28 8.27 -1.06 -4.93
C LYS A 28 9.09 -1.77 -3.86
N LYS A 29 9.66 -1.02 -2.90
CA LYS A 29 10.41 -1.62 -1.78
C LYS A 29 9.52 -2.48 -0.90
N ALA A 30 8.31 -2.01 -0.57
CA ALA A 30 7.34 -2.79 0.19
C ALA A 30 6.96 -4.10 -0.52
N TYR A 31 6.72 -4.03 -1.83
CA TYR A 31 6.44 -5.19 -2.67
C TYR A 31 7.58 -6.20 -2.68
N GLN A 32 8.83 -5.72 -2.82
CA GLN A 32 10.01 -6.58 -2.80
C GLN A 32 10.20 -7.25 -1.44
N GLU A 33 10.00 -6.52 -0.36
CA GLU A 33 10.10 -7.06 1.01
C GLU A 33 9.04 -8.12 1.26
N ALA A 34 7.81 -7.91 0.82
CA ALA A 34 6.72 -8.87 1.01
C ALA A 34 6.98 -10.24 0.36
N LYS A 35 7.73 -10.27 -0.73
CA LYS A 35 8.14 -11.53 -1.40
C LYS A 35 8.97 -12.46 -0.54
N ILE A 36 9.59 -11.94 0.52
CA ILE A 36 10.37 -12.74 1.47
C ILE A 36 9.43 -13.57 2.36
N TYR A 37 8.22 -13.08 2.62
CA TYR A 37 7.27 -13.66 3.57
C TYR A 37 6.18 -14.50 2.91
N GLY A 38 5.93 -14.30 1.62
CA GLY A 38 4.92 -15.03 0.87
C GLY A 38 4.83 -14.59 -0.59
N GLU A 39 3.70 -14.88 -1.22
CA GLU A 39 3.43 -14.50 -2.60
C GLU A 39 2.92 -13.06 -2.64
N ALA A 40 3.75 -12.13 -3.09
CA ALA A 40 3.34 -10.77 -3.38
C ALA A 40 2.99 -10.66 -4.88
N ILE A 41 1.79 -10.15 -5.18
CA ILE A 41 1.27 -9.99 -6.53
C ILE A 41 1.24 -8.50 -6.86
N GLU A 42 1.81 -8.11 -7.98
CA GLU A 42 1.66 -6.76 -8.52
C GLU A 42 0.32 -6.66 -9.24
N LEU A 43 -0.68 -6.02 -8.60
CA LEU A 43 -2.03 -5.85 -9.15
C LEU A 43 -2.07 -4.78 -10.24
N ALA A 44 -1.30 -3.70 -10.03
CA ALA A 44 -1.13 -2.62 -10.99
C ALA A 44 0.18 -1.89 -10.72
N SER A 45 0.72 -1.24 -11.75
CA SER A 45 1.97 -0.48 -11.64
C SER A 45 1.96 0.70 -12.60
N SER A 46 2.63 1.78 -12.24
CA SER A 46 2.91 2.92 -13.12
C SER A 46 4.40 3.04 -13.47
N ALA A 47 5.15 1.96 -13.32
CA ALA A 47 6.58 1.92 -13.64
C ALA A 47 6.88 2.14 -15.14
N ASP A 48 5.92 1.83 -16.02
CA ASP A 48 5.98 2.03 -17.47
C ASP A 48 6.25 3.49 -17.87
N LYS A 49 5.74 4.45 -17.06
CA LYS A 49 5.94 5.90 -17.23
C LYS A 49 6.66 6.53 -16.05
N THR A 50 7.60 5.81 -15.46
CA THR A 50 8.45 6.29 -14.36
C THR A 50 7.63 6.81 -13.18
N PHE A 51 6.52 6.12 -12.85
CA PHE A 51 5.61 6.47 -11.75
C PHE A 51 4.98 7.88 -11.85
N SER A 52 4.77 8.39 -13.05
CA SER A 52 4.23 9.73 -13.27
C SER A 52 2.70 9.84 -13.17
N TYR A 53 2.01 8.73 -12.90
CA TYR A 53 0.55 8.68 -12.78
C TYR A 53 0.13 7.62 -11.76
N ILE A 54 -1.13 7.67 -11.34
CA ILE A 54 -1.79 6.61 -10.59
C ILE A 54 -2.62 5.78 -11.59
N PRO A 55 -2.44 4.45 -11.68
CA PRO A 55 -3.22 3.62 -12.57
C PRO A 55 -4.70 3.58 -12.15
N ASP A 56 -5.59 3.26 -13.08
CA ASP A 56 -6.98 3.01 -12.74
C ASP A 56 -7.07 1.74 -11.89
N CYS A 57 -7.59 1.90 -10.68
CA CYS A 57 -7.73 0.84 -9.69
C CYS A 57 -9.20 0.55 -9.36
N SER A 58 -10.13 0.89 -10.26
CA SER A 58 -11.57 0.66 -10.09
C SER A 58 -11.96 -0.80 -10.24
N ASP A 59 -11.24 -1.56 -11.07
CA ASP A 59 -11.50 -2.98 -11.35
C ASP A 59 -10.18 -3.77 -11.44
N LEU A 60 -9.60 -4.07 -10.29
CA LEU A 60 -8.38 -4.87 -10.18
C LEU A 60 -8.71 -6.37 -10.15
N ASP A 61 -7.88 -7.18 -10.79
CA ASP A 61 -7.95 -8.64 -10.70
C ASP A 61 -7.26 -9.11 -9.41
N ILE A 62 -8.04 -9.11 -8.32
CA ILE A 62 -7.55 -9.47 -6.99
C ILE A 62 -7.95 -10.92 -6.70
N PRO A 63 -6.99 -11.84 -6.48
CA PRO A 63 -7.30 -13.21 -6.08
C PRO A 63 -8.10 -13.25 -4.77
N ASP A 64 -9.10 -14.15 -4.69
CA ASP A 64 -9.97 -14.28 -3.52
C ASP A 64 -9.22 -14.63 -2.23
N ASP A 65 -8.09 -15.31 -2.33
CA ASP A 65 -7.23 -15.73 -1.22
C ASP A 65 -6.19 -14.65 -0.82
N CYS A 66 -6.28 -13.45 -1.39
CA CYS A 66 -5.43 -12.32 -1.01
C CYS A 66 -5.77 -11.82 0.40
N ASP A 67 -4.76 -11.70 1.26
CA ASP A 67 -4.94 -11.27 2.64
C ASP A 67 -5.17 -9.76 2.76
N TYR A 68 -4.53 -8.97 1.89
CA TYR A 68 -4.66 -7.51 1.85
C TYR A 68 -4.19 -6.95 0.51
N VAL A 69 -4.56 -5.69 0.27
CA VAL A 69 -4.06 -4.87 -0.84
C VAL A 69 -3.26 -3.71 -0.26
N TYR A 70 -2.03 -3.51 -0.74
CA TYR A 70 -1.14 -2.45 -0.27
C TYR A 70 -1.01 -1.31 -1.28
N ILE A 71 -1.08 -0.07 -0.78
CA ILE A 71 -0.76 1.14 -1.53
C ILE A 71 0.19 2.05 -0.76
N CYS A 72 0.96 2.88 -1.48
CA CYS A 72 1.56 4.10 -0.96
C CYS A 72 0.70 5.26 -1.44
N GLU A 73 -0.10 5.87 -0.54
CA GLU A 73 -1.15 6.82 -0.92
C GLU A 73 -0.60 8.09 -1.58
N ASN A 74 0.54 8.58 -1.07
CA ASN A 74 1.22 9.74 -1.62
C ASN A 74 2.67 9.42 -1.97
N ASN A 75 3.00 9.56 -3.25
CA ASN A 75 4.34 9.30 -3.79
C ASN A 75 5.12 10.60 -3.90
N THR A 76 5.75 11.02 -2.81
CA THR A 76 6.42 12.33 -2.67
C THR A 76 7.47 12.59 -3.76
N ILE A 77 8.27 11.59 -4.12
CA ILE A 77 9.34 11.73 -5.12
C ILE A 77 8.77 12.06 -6.50
N TYR A 78 7.61 11.48 -6.83
CA TYR A 78 7.01 11.57 -8.17
C TYR A 78 5.87 12.60 -8.25
N GLY A 79 5.45 13.16 -7.10
CA GLY A 79 4.37 14.15 -7.02
C GLY A 79 2.99 13.57 -7.36
N THR A 80 2.79 12.27 -7.18
CA THR A 80 1.50 11.61 -7.43
C THR A 80 0.82 11.22 -6.13
N LYS A 81 -0.51 11.34 -6.09
CA LYS A 81 -1.35 10.98 -4.95
C LYS A 81 -2.64 10.33 -5.44
N TYR A 82 -3.13 9.34 -4.71
CA TYR A 82 -4.45 8.78 -4.95
C TYR A 82 -5.53 9.84 -4.66
N LYS A 83 -6.37 10.12 -5.65
CA LYS A 83 -7.58 10.96 -5.50
C LYS A 83 -8.77 10.13 -5.04
N THR A 84 -8.80 8.87 -5.43
CA THR A 84 -9.80 7.88 -5.07
C THR A 84 -9.08 6.61 -4.65
N LEU A 85 -9.49 6.02 -3.53
CA LEU A 85 -8.93 4.75 -3.06
C LEU A 85 -9.27 3.62 -4.04
N PRO A 86 -8.39 2.61 -4.18
CA PRO A 86 -8.66 1.47 -5.06
C PRO A 86 -9.87 0.67 -4.58
N ASN A 87 -10.59 0.07 -5.52
CA ASN A 87 -11.61 -0.91 -5.20
C ASN A 87 -10.94 -2.23 -4.82
N THR A 88 -10.90 -2.53 -3.53
CA THR A 88 -10.27 -3.75 -3.00
C THR A 88 -11.18 -4.97 -3.04
N LYS A 89 -12.41 -4.84 -3.56
CA LYS A 89 -13.40 -5.94 -3.62
C LYS A 89 -13.62 -6.64 -2.28
N GLY A 90 -13.58 -5.87 -1.19
CA GLY A 90 -13.78 -6.37 0.18
C GLY A 90 -12.51 -6.86 0.89
N HIS A 91 -11.36 -6.86 0.23
CA HIS A 91 -10.09 -7.16 0.90
C HIS A 91 -9.62 -5.99 1.77
N THR A 92 -8.86 -6.29 2.80
CA THR A 92 -8.26 -5.27 3.67
C THR A 92 -7.35 -4.34 2.87
N LEU A 93 -7.57 -3.03 2.96
CA LEU A 93 -6.66 -2.04 2.39
C LEU A 93 -5.59 -1.66 3.43
N VAL A 94 -4.33 -1.75 3.04
CA VAL A 94 -3.19 -1.27 3.81
C VAL A 94 -2.56 -0.09 3.06
N ALA A 95 -2.59 1.10 3.66
CA ALA A 95 -2.06 2.30 3.05
C ALA A 95 -0.87 2.85 3.83
N ASP A 96 0.24 3.08 3.14
CA ASP A 96 1.32 3.91 3.64
C ASP A 96 0.98 5.38 3.42
N VAL A 97 0.60 6.05 4.51
CA VAL A 97 0.21 7.47 4.53
C VAL A 97 1.29 8.37 5.16
N SER A 98 2.53 7.90 5.18
CA SER A 98 3.66 8.58 5.85
C SER A 98 3.82 10.04 5.49
N SER A 99 3.54 10.42 4.26
CA SER A 99 3.71 11.78 3.75
C SER A 99 2.41 12.58 3.60
N CYS A 100 1.25 11.97 3.87
CA CYS A 100 -0.06 12.62 3.73
C CYS A 100 -0.99 12.41 4.93
N PHE A 101 -0.50 11.86 6.04
CA PHE A 101 -1.30 11.58 7.22
C PHE A 101 -1.99 12.85 7.75
N LEU A 102 -3.32 12.79 7.88
CA LEU A 102 -4.18 13.89 8.31
C LEU A 102 -4.08 15.16 7.44
N SER A 103 -3.63 15.04 6.19
CA SER A 103 -3.64 16.16 5.24
C SER A 103 -5.03 16.46 4.68
N GLU A 104 -5.94 15.51 4.78
CA GLU A 104 -7.33 15.58 4.34
C GLU A 104 -8.24 14.87 5.34
N PRO A 105 -9.55 15.17 5.38
CA PRO A 105 -10.51 14.39 6.16
C PRO A 105 -10.48 12.92 5.74
N VAL A 106 -10.45 12.01 6.72
CA VAL A 106 -10.43 10.56 6.49
C VAL A 106 -11.73 9.97 7.01
N ASP A 107 -12.46 9.25 6.17
CA ASP A 107 -13.58 8.44 6.60
C ASP A 107 -13.07 7.09 7.14
N VAL A 108 -12.96 7.00 8.45
CA VAL A 108 -12.49 5.79 9.15
C VAL A 108 -13.50 4.64 9.17
N MET A 109 -14.73 4.86 8.72
CA MET A 109 -15.76 3.81 8.64
C MET A 109 -15.63 2.95 7.39
N VAL A 110 -14.93 3.43 6.37
CA VAL A 110 -14.52 2.61 5.23
C VAL A 110 -13.35 1.74 5.69
N SER A 111 -13.49 0.42 5.68
CA SER A 111 -12.52 -0.60 6.13
C SER A 111 -11.05 -0.25 5.78
N PHE A 112 -10.45 0.54 6.62
CA PHE A 112 -9.18 1.16 6.36
C PHE A 112 -8.19 0.79 7.46
N THR A 113 -7.24 -0.07 7.14
CA THR A 113 -6.09 -0.32 8.00
C THR A 113 -4.93 0.49 7.43
N ALA A 114 -4.66 1.63 8.04
CA ALA A 114 -3.52 2.46 7.67
C ALA A 114 -2.29 2.06 8.47
N ALA A 115 -1.18 1.82 7.80
CA ALA A 115 0.12 1.69 8.44
C ALA A 115 0.74 3.08 8.60
N PHE A 116 0.76 3.59 9.82
CA PHE A 116 1.26 4.93 10.14
C PHE A 116 2.76 4.91 10.41
N ARG A 117 3.53 5.13 9.39
CA ARG A 117 4.98 5.17 9.51
C ARG A 117 5.47 6.33 10.41
N LYS A 118 4.89 7.53 10.27
CA LYS A 118 5.33 8.72 11.02
C LYS A 118 5.06 8.68 12.53
N ILE A 119 4.02 8.00 12.97
CA ILE A 119 3.73 7.90 14.40
C ILE A 119 4.79 7.07 15.11
N LEU A 120 5.23 5.98 14.47
CA LEU A 120 6.27 5.12 15.03
C LEU A 120 7.65 5.77 15.00
N ASP A 121 7.99 6.57 13.98
CA ASP A 121 9.27 7.28 13.92
C ASP A 121 9.41 8.37 15.01
N ARG A 122 8.30 8.92 15.51
CA ARG A 122 8.32 9.89 16.61
C ARG A 122 8.37 9.27 18.01
N GLN A 123 8.02 7.99 18.13
CA GLN A 123 8.11 7.29 19.43
C GLN A 123 9.46 6.64 19.68
N VAL A 124 10.34 6.63 18.69
CA VAL A 124 11.69 6.03 18.77
C VAL A 124 12.77 7.11 18.98
N LEU A 125 12.38 8.36 19.04
CA LEU A 125 13.22 9.49 19.44
C LEU A 125 12.88 9.91 20.87
#